data_2ca74de1cae5fb4a68532c898b920636
#
_entry.id   2ca74de1cae5fb4a68532c898b920636
#
_cell.length_a   1.000
_cell.length_b   1.000
_cell.length_c   1.000
_cell.angle_alpha   90.00
_cell.angle_beta   90.00
_cell.angle_gamma   90.00
#
_symmetry.space_group_name_H-M   'P 1'
#
loop_
_entity.id
_entity.type
_entity.pdbx_description
1 polymer ?
#
loop_
_entity_poly.entity_id
_entity_poly.type
_entity_poly.pdbx_seq_one_letter_code
_entity_poly.pdbx_strand_id
1 'polypeptide(L)'
;PSLYKKRAVRYNKDRLLPQRAACRRTANERGEPSMEEQHFFVTLDRVASESGLTVAYTPKDLKEIKIYATEVYRPGIFLAGYYQYFDNMRIQILGLTEMSYLNELEADTRRAHLEKLFSFQPPAVVLTRGLEPLPEMLEFARRYGVALLLSNEMTSPLMGTMITTLNMELAPRITRHGVLVEVYGEGILITGDSGVGKSETAIELVKRGHRLIADDAVELRRVSSKQIMGSSPENIRHFIELRGIGIINVARLFGIGAVRSSVQV
;
A
#
# COMPACT_ATOMS: atom_id res chain seq x y z
N PRO A 1 4.92 -52.61 -8.78
CA PRO A 1 6.19 -52.40 -9.37
C PRO A 1 6.43 -50.90 -9.58
N SER A 2 7.37 -50.47 -8.88
CA SER A 2 8.16 -49.25 -8.88
C SER A 2 8.24 -48.54 -10.22
N LEU A 3 7.86 -47.25 -10.28
CA LEU A 3 8.40 -46.23 -11.21
C LEU A 3 8.10 -44.81 -10.71
N TYR A 4 8.74 -44.41 -9.62
CA TYR A 4 8.95 -43.02 -9.32
C TYR A 4 10.46 -42.80 -9.09
N LYS A 5 11.20 -42.58 -10.20
CA LYS A 5 12.58 -42.09 -10.13
C LYS A 5 12.55 -40.63 -9.64
N LYS A 6 13.05 -40.39 -8.43
CA LYS A 6 13.39 -39.09 -7.88
C LYS A 6 14.41 -38.41 -8.80
N ARG A 7 13.98 -37.45 -9.63
CA ARG A 7 14.88 -36.49 -10.26
C ARG A 7 15.17 -35.40 -9.23
N ALA A 8 16.33 -35.46 -8.62
CA ALA A 8 16.88 -34.36 -7.83
C ALA A 8 17.16 -33.19 -8.79
N VAL A 9 16.32 -32.15 -8.73
CA VAL A 9 16.57 -30.89 -9.41
C VAL A 9 17.63 -30.13 -8.58
N ARG A 10 18.84 -29.98 -9.12
CA ARG A 10 19.90 -29.18 -8.52
C ARG A 10 19.41 -27.73 -8.45
N TYR A 11 19.27 -27.22 -7.23
CA TYR A 11 18.93 -25.84 -6.92
C TYR A 11 20.14 -24.94 -7.28
N ASN A 12 19.97 -24.10 -8.28
CA ASN A 12 21.01 -23.13 -8.65
C ASN A 12 20.90 -21.91 -7.73
N LYS A 13 21.84 -21.76 -6.80
CA LYS A 13 21.94 -20.67 -5.83
C LYS A 13 22.02 -19.28 -6.45
N ASP A 14 22.41 -19.19 -7.72
CA ASP A 14 22.69 -17.92 -8.40
C ASP A 14 21.46 -17.20 -8.97
N ARG A 15 20.25 -17.78 -8.81
CA ARG A 15 18.99 -17.14 -9.23
C ARG A 15 18.24 -16.40 -8.10
N LEU A 16 18.82 -16.32 -6.91
CA LEU A 16 18.21 -15.67 -5.73
C LEU A 16 18.64 -14.21 -5.50
N LEU A 17 19.41 -13.64 -6.42
CA LEU A 17 19.58 -12.19 -6.42
C LEU A 17 18.35 -11.59 -7.13
N PRO A 18 17.62 -10.63 -6.52
CA PRO A 18 16.63 -9.86 -7.25
C PRO A 18 17.39 -9.26 -8.44
N GLN A 19 17.00 -9.65 -9.66
CA GLN A 19 17.41 -8.92 -10.83
C GLN A 19 16.97 -7.48 -10.59
N ARG A 20 17.91 -6.63 -10.17
CA ARG A 20 17.80 -5.21 -10.41
C ARG A 20 17.54 -5.11 -11.90
N ALA A 21 16.29 -4.88 -12.25
CA ALA A 21 15.92 -4.54 -13.61
C ALA A 21 16.80 -3.33 -13.97
N ALA A 22 17.88 -3.58 -14.69
CA ALA A 22 18.67 -2.53 -15.30
C ALA A 22 17.73 -1.89 -16.30
N CYS A 23 17.15 -0.77 -15.91
CA CYS A 23 16.32 0.08 -16.74
C CYS A 23 17.19 0.49 -17.95
N ARG A 24 17.04 -0.23 -19.08
CA ARG A 24 17.55 0.24 -20.36
C ARG A 24 16.69 1.43 -20.74
N ARG A 25 17.30 2.60 -20.73
CA ARG A 25 16.73 3.82 -21.32
C ARG A 25 16.41 3.56 -22.78
N THR A 26 15.14 3.37 -23.09
CA THR A 26 14.64 3.54 -24.44
C THR A 26 14.02 4.94 -24.49
N ALA A 27 14.74 5.87 -25.07
CA ALA A 27 14.18 7.17 -25.42
C ALA A 27 13.05 6.95 -26.43
N ASN A 28 11.89 7.53 -26.17
CA ASN A 28 10.81 7.59 -27.12
C ASN A 28 11.23 8.52 -28.26
N GLU A 29 10.85 8.19 -29.51
CA GLU A 29 11.30 8.90 -30.73
C GLU A 29 10.93 10.40 -30.81
N ARG A 30 10.35 10.97 -29.74
CA ARG A 30 9.98 12.40 -29.66
C ARG A 30 10.75 13.20 -28.61
N GLY A 31 11.84 12.67 -28.04
CA GLY A 31 12.71 13.45 -27.12
C GLY A 31 12.05 13.89 -25.80
N GLU A 32 10.87 13.39 -25.46
CA GLU A 32 10.27 13.63 -24.15
C GLU A 32 10.93 12.74 -23.10
N PRO A 33 11.26 13.26 -21.90
CA PRO A 33 11.82 12.44 -20.84
C PRO A 33 10.82 11.34 -20.50
N SER A 34 11.23 10.07 -20.68
CA SER A 34 10.49 8.93 -20.17
C SER A 34 10.18 9.18 -18.70
N MET A 35 8.89 9.06 -18.31
CA MET A 35 8.51 9.07 -16.90
C MET A 35 9.37 8.02 -16.18
N GLU A 36 10.30 8.48 -15.34
CA GLU A 36 10.97 7.58 -14.40
C GLU A 36 9.86 6.88 -13.63
N GLU A 37 9.83 5.55 -13.66
CA GLU A 37 8.95 4.77 -12.81
C GLU A 37 9.33 5.09 -11.37
N GLN A 38 8.67 6.06 -10.77
CA GLN A 38 8.81 6.37 -9.36
C GLN A 38 8.24 5.17 -8.60
N HIS A 39 9.11 4.34 -8.07
CA HIS A 39 8.71 3.27 -7.17
C HIS A 39 8.22 3.87 -5.87
N PHE A 40 6.91 4.05 -5.76
CA PHE A 40 6.28 4.48 -4.52
C PHE A 40 6.39 3.35 -3.49
N PHE A 41 6.54 3.73 -2.24
CA PHE A 41 6.49 2.82 -1.11
C PHE A 41 5.51 3.35 -0.07
N VAL A 42 4.99 2.45 0.74
CA VAL A 42 4.26 2.77 1.97
C VAL A 42 5.00 2.17 3.15
N THR A 43 4.95 2.82 4.31
CA THR A 43 5.55 2.27 5.53
C THR A 43 4.63 1.23 6.16
N LEU A 44 5.22 0.21 6.82
CA LEU A 44 4.44 -0.80 7.53
C LEU A 44 3.60 -0.18 8.65
N ASP A 45 4.06 0.91 9.27
CA ASP A 45 3.31 1.71 10.25
C ASP A 45 1.96 2.18 9.69
N ARG A 46 1.96 2.74 8.49
CA ARG A 46 0.75 3.20 7.82
C ARG A 46 -0.23 2.05 7.55
N VAL A 47 0.29 0.94 7.02
CA VAL A 47 -0.53 -0.26 6.75
C VAL A 47 -1.09 -0.84 8.05
N ALA A 48 -0.28 -0.91 9.11
CA ALA A 48 -0.69 -1.42 10.41
C ALA A 48 -1.78 -0.55 11.05
N SER A 49 -1.63 0.77 11.02
CA SER A 49 -2.62 1.72 11.56
C SER A 49 -3.96 1.62 10.84
N GLU A 50 -3.96 1.62 9.50
CA GLU A 50 -5.19 1.54 8.70
C GLU A 50 -5.91 0.18 8.80
N SER A 51 -5.13 -0.88 9.09
CA SER A 51 -5.65 -2.25 9.21
C SER A 51 -5.86 -2.71 10.66
N GLY A 52 -5.66 -1.83 11.64
CA GLY A 52 -5.86 -2.15 13.06
C GLY A 52 -4.95 -3.28 13.57
N LEU A 53 -3.69 -3.36 13.07
CA LEU A 53 -2.75 -4.39 13.47
C LEU A 53 -2.03 -4.02 14.77
N THR A 54 -1.77 -5.03 15.60
CA THR A 54 -0.95 -4.91 16.81
C THR A 54 0.40 -5.58 16.60
N VAL A 55 1.44 -5.08 17.25
CA VAL A 55 2.81 -5.57 17.09
C VAL A 55 3.10 -6.66 18.12
N ALA A 56 3.40 -7.89 17.68
CA ALA A 56 3.96 -8.94 18.52
C ALA A 56 5.48 -8.84 18.58
N TYR A 57 6.13 -8.53 17.45
CA TYR A 57 7.55 -8.30 17.35
C TYR A 57 7.88 -7.41 16.15
N THR A 58 8.85 -6.53 16.30
CA THR A 58 9.46 -5.79 15.18
C THR A 58 10.97 -5.65 15.38
N PRO A 59 11.79 -5.80 14.32
CA PRO A 59 13.24 -5.62 14.40
C PRO A 59 13.66 -4.15 14.47
N LYS A 60 12.80 -3.23 14.01
CA LYS A 60 13.01 -1.78 13.93
C LYS A 60 11.67 -1.05 13.93
N ASP A 61 11.68 0.29 13.96
CA ASP A 61 10.45 1.08 13.85
C ASP A 61 9.69 0.69 12.56
N LEU A 62 8.37 0.50 12.67
CA LEU A 62 7.51 0.17 11.54
C LEU A 62 7.58 1.22 10.43
N LYS A 63 7.91 2.47 10.75
CA LYS A 63 8.13 3.56 9.80
C LYS A 63 9.35 3.36 8.89
N GLU A 64 10.29 2.52 9.30
CA GLU A 64 11.48 2.18 8.52
C GLU A 64 11.28 0.97 7.60
N ILE A 65 10.20 0.22 7.79
CA ILE A 65 9.88 -0.94 6.96
C ILE A 65 9.05 -0.50 5.77
N LYS A 66 9.64 -0.57 4.56
CA LYS A 66 9.02 -0.12 3.32
C LYS A 66 8.37 -1.28 2.58
N ILE A 67 7.12 -1.08 2.17
CA ILE A 67 6.34 -2.02 1.38
C ILE A 67 6.21 -1.45 -0.03
N TYR A 68 6.45 -2.29 -1.04
CA TYR A 68 6.38 -1.93 -2.47
C TYR A 68 5.33 -2.73 -3.22
N ALA A 69 4.86 -3.84 -2.63
CA ALA A 69 3.88 -4.71 -3.25
C ALA A 69 2.45 -4.24 -2.94
N THR A 70 1.60 -4.20 -3.94
CA THR A 70 0.17 -3.84 -3.82
C THR A 70 -0.70 -4.98 -3.31
N GLU A 71 -0.14 -6.18 -3.23
CA GLU A 71 -0.85 -7.39 -2.84
C GLU A 71 -0.27 -7.99 -1.58
N VAL A 72 -1.07 -8.76 -0.89
CA VAL A 72 -0.68 -9.61 0.24
C VAL A 72 -0.70 -11.08 -0.17
N TYR A 73 -0.04 -11.96 0.58
CA TYR A 73 0.08 -13.37 0.20
C TYR A 73 -0.28 -14.29 1.36
N ARG A 74 -1.01 -15.38 1.06
CA ARG A 74 -1.28 -16.47 2.00
C ARG A 74 -0.36 -17.66 1.67
N PRO A 75 0.60 -17.99 2.55
CA PRO A 75 1.64 -18.96 2.24
C PRO A 75 1.23 -20.44 2.43
N GLY A 76 -0.05 -20.80 2.26
CA GLY A 76 -0.53 -22.15 2.50
C GLY A 76 0.21 -23.23 1.69
N ILE A 77 0.34 -23.03 0.38
CA ILE A 77 1.07 -23.97 -0.50
C ILE A 77 2.58 -23.96 -0.19
N PHE A 78 3.14 -22.80 0.16
CA PHE A 78 4.52 -22.67 0.60
C PHE A 78 4.78 -23.51 1.85
N LEU A 79 3.91 -23.39 2.86
CA LEU A 79 3.98 -24.18 4.09
C LEU A 79 3.82 -25.69 3.86
N ALA A 80 3.13 -26.09 2.79
CA ALA A 80 3.05 -27.49 2.36
C ALA A 80 4.29 -27.98 1.60
N GLY A 81 5.36 -27.18 1.51
CA GLY A 81 6.65 -27.57 0.92
C GLY A 81 6.83 -27.19 -0.55
N TYR A 82 5.93 -26.41 -1.15
CA TYR A 82 6.09 -25.92 -2.52
C TYR A 82 6.59 -24.47 -2.54
N TYR A 83 7.87 -24.26 -2.77
CA TYR A 83 8.54 -22.97 -2.65
C TYR A 83 8.70 -22.22 -3.98
N GLN A 84 8.32 -22.83 -5.08
CA GLN A 84 8.39 -22.21 -6.40
C GLN A 84 7.35 -21.07 -6.47
N TYR A 85 7.72 -19.93 -7.04
CA TYR A 85 6.86 -18.74 -7.15
C TYR A 85 6.46 -18.07 -5.82
N PHE A 86 7.18 -18.33 -4.73
CA PHE A 86 6.99 -17.59 -3.50
C PHE A 86 7.49 -16.15 -3.67
N ASP A 87 6.60 -15.20 -3.37
CA ASP A 87 6.91 -13.77 -3.42
C ASP A 87 7.17 -13.25 -2.00
N ASN A 88 8.43 -13.05 -1.69
CA ASN A 88 8.86 -12.54 -0.40
C ASN A 88 8.73 -11.02 -0.25
N MET A 89 8.38 -10.29 -1.30
CA MET A 89 8.16 -8.85 -1.24
C MET A 89 6.77 -8.49 -0.67
N ARG A 90 5.88 -9.48 -0.56
CA ARG A 90 4.53 -9.30 -0.06
C ARG A 90 4.44 -9.55 1.44
N ILE A 91 3.52 -8.86 2.10
CA ILE A 91 3.14 -9.19 3.49
C ILE A 91 2.48 -10.57 3.49
N GLN A 92 2.95 -11.45 4.38
CA GLN A 92 2.46 -12.82 4.51
C GLN A 92 1.33 -12.87 5.55
N ILE A 93 0.19 -13.45 5.19
CA ILE A 93 -0.97 -13.54 6.09
C ILE A 93 -1.28 -15.01 6.41
N LEU A 94 -1.24 -15.34 7.69
CA LEU A 94 -1.60 -16.64 8.21
C LEU A 94 -2.96 -16.56 8.93
N GLY A 95 -3.89 -17.35 8.43
CA GLY A 95 -5.21 -17.51 9.02
C GLY A 95 -5.37 -18.85 9.73
N LEU A 96 -6.62 -19.18 10.03
CA LEU A 96 -6.95 -20.44 10.73
C LEU A 96 -6.45 -21.68 9.97
N THR A 97 -6.56 -21.68 8.64
CA THR A 97 -6.14 -22.82 7.81
C THR A 97 -4.65 -23.08 7.90
N GLU A 98 -3.82 -22.03 7.77
CA GLU A 98 -2.37 -22.15 7.86
C GLU A 98 -1.94 -22.56 9.27
N MET A 99 -2.57 -22.01 10.30
CA MET A 99 -2.23 -22.33 11.69
C MET A 99 -2.70 -23.72 12.09
N SER A 100 -3.89 -24.17 11.65
CA SER A 100 -4.33 -25.54 11.85
C SER A 100 -3.37 -26.54 11.21
N TYR A 101 -3.00 -26.30 9.95
CA TYR A 101 -2.03 -27.14 9.25
C TYR A 101 -0.68 -27.22 9.99
N LEU A 102 -0.15 -26.10 10.44
CA LEU A 102 1.11 -26.04 11.19
C LEU A 102 1.01 -26.82 12.53
N ASN A 103 -0.14 -26.77 13.20
CA ASN A 103 -0.36 -27.50 14.47
C ASN A 103 -0.49 -29.02 14.28
N GLU A 104 -0.89 -29.49 13.11
CA GLU A 104 -0.96 -30.91 12.78
C GLU A 104 0.40 -31.51 12.39
N LEU A 105 1.39 -30.69 12.06
CA LEU A 105 2.73 -31.14 11.70
C LEU A 105 3.53 -31.58 12.93
N GLU A 106 4.37 -32.58 12.74
CA GLU A 106 5.45 -32.92 13.65
C GLU A 106 6.32 -31.71 13.96
N ALA A 107 6.78 -31.56 15.20
CA ALA A 107 7.48 -30.37 15.68
C ALA A 107 8.69 -29.96 14.81
N ASP A 108 9.50 -30.94 14.41
CA ASP A 108 10.68 -30.66 13.57
C ASP A 108 10.30 -30.22 12.15
N THR A 109 9.26 -30.83 11.58
CA THR A 109 8.73 -30.47 10.27
C THR A 109 8.13 -29.06 10.29
N ARG A 110 7.29 -28.77 11.28
CA ARG A 110 6.70 -27.44 11.51
C ARG A 110 7.80 -26.39 11.64
N ARG A 111 8.82 -26.65 12.48
CA ARG A 111 9.95 -25.78 12.67
C ARG A 111 10.70 -25.51 11.37
N ALA A 112 10.97 -26.53 10.58
CA ALA A 112 11.66 -26.39 9.28
C ALA A 112 10.84 -25.52 8.29
N HIS A 113 9.52 -25.72 8.20
CA HIS A 113 8.65 -24.92 7.32
C HIS A 113 8.58 -23.45 7.75
N LEU A 114 8.46 -23.19 9.07
CA LEU A 114 8.47 -21.84 9.61
C LEU A 114 9.81 -21.18 9.41
N GLU A 115 10.92 -21.85 9.75
CA GLU A 115 12.25 -21.31 9.51
C GLU A 115 12.46 -20.93 8.05
N LYS A 116 11.98 -21.78 7.13
CA LYS A 116 12.05 -21.50 5.70
C LYS A 116 11.29 -20.23 5.33
N LEU A 117 10.07 -20.05 5.86
CA LEU A 117 9.26 -18.85 5.61
C LEU A 117 9.98 -17.56 6.06
N PHE A 118 10.47 -17.56 7.30
CA PHE A 118 11.15 -16.39 7.85
C PHE A 118 12.50 -16.13 7.21
N SER A 119 13.21 -17.17 6.73
CA SER A 119 14.50 -17.04 6.02
C SER A 119 14.40 -16.28 4.70
N PHE A 120 13.24 -16.19 4.09
CA PHE A 120 13.00 -15.35 2.92
C PHE A 120 12.81 -13.87 3.26
N GLN A 121 12.78 -13.51 4.55
CA GLN A 121 12.69 -12.14 5.04
C GLN A 121 11.55 -11.33 4.41
N PRO A 122 10.29 -11.79 4.45
CA PRO A 122 9.18 -10.96 4.02
C PRO A 122 9.11 -9.68 4.88
N PRO A 123 8.51 -8.59 4.38
CA PRO A 123 8.41 -7.34 5.13
C PRO A 123 7.63 -7.49 6.45
N ALA A 124 6.64 -8.37 6.48
CA ALA A 124 5.92 -8.73 7.69
C ALA A 124 5.21 -10.07 7.54
N VAL A 125 4.97 -10.73 8.68
CA VAL A 125 4.05 -11.85 8.85
C VAL A 125 2.91 -11.39 9.74
N VAL A 126 1.66 -11.63 9.35
CA VAL A 126 0.45 -11.21 10.06
C VAL A 126 -0.38 -12.44 10.42
N LEU A 127 -0.69 -12.61 11.71
CA LEU A 127 -1.67 -13.59 12.17
C LEU A 127 -3.04 -12.93 12.33
N THR A 128 -4.08 -13.62 11.88
CA THR A 128 -5.45 -13.10 11.91
C THR A 128 -6.31 -13.83 12.94
N ARG A 129 -7.53 -13.33 13.19
CA ARG A 129 -8.54 -13.97 14.07
C ARG A 129 -8.15 -14.06 15.55
N GLY A 130 -7.29 -13.20 16.04
CA GLY A 130 -6.80 -13.27 17.40
C GLY A 130 -5.96 -14.53 17.70
N LEU A 131 -5.40 -15.17 16.65
CA LEU A 131 -4.54 -16.33 16.82
C LEU A 131 -3.21 -15.92 17.48
N GLU A 132 -2.77 -16.73 18.43
CA GLU A 132 -1.49 -16.50 19.10
C GLU A 132 -0.32 -17.05 18.26
N PRO A 133 0.82 -16.36 18.25
CA PRO A 133 1.99 -16.84 17.54
C PRO A 133 2.60 -18.06 18.22
N LEU A 134 3.00 -19.03 17.42
CA LEU A 134 3.79 -20.15 17.92
C LEU A 134 5.15 -19.65 18.45
N PRO A 135 5.72 -20.27 19.48
CA PRO A 135 7.04 -19.89 20.02
C PRO A 135 8.13 -19.81 18.94
N GLU A 136 8.11 -20.75 17.99
CA GLU A 136 9.06 -20.80 16.87
C GLU A 136 8.91 -19.58 15.94
N MET A 137 7.70 -19.03 15.77
CA MET A 137 7.49 -17.82 14.97
C MET A 137 8.19 -16.61 15.59
N LEU A 138 8.09 -16.44 16.91
CA LEU A 138 8.77 -15.35 17.62
C LEU A 138 10.30 -15.53 17.57
N GLU A 139 10.78 -16.77 17.69
CA GLU A 139 12.20 -17.09 17.56
C GLU A 139 12.72 -16.71 16.17
N PHE A 140 12.05 -17.16 15.11
CA PHE A 140 12.49 -16.90 13.75
C PHE A 140 12.27 -15.44 13.31
N ALA A 141 11.20 -14.78 13.79
CA ALA A 141 11.03 -13.35 13.59
C ALA A 141 12.24 -12.56 14.10
N ARG A 142 12.73 -12.89 15.29
CA ARG A 142 13.94 -12.28 15.88
C ARG A 142 15.19 -12.64 15.09
N ARG A 143 15.38 -13.92 14.75
CA ARG A 143 16.56 -14.41 14.04
C ARG A 143 16.73 -13.78 12.67
N TYR A 144 15.65 -13.65 11.92
CA TYR A 144 15.66 -13.17 10.53
C TYR A 144 15.27 -11.70 10.38
N GLY A 145 14.92 -11.02 11.48
CA GLY A 145 14.57 -9.60 11.45
C GLY A 145 13.27 -9.32 10.70
N VAL A 146 12.24 -10.16 10.89
CA VAL A 146 10.92 -10.04 10.24
C VAL A 146 9.90 -9.52 11.23
N ALA A 147 9.12 -8.50 10.86
CA ALA A 147 8.03 -8.02 11.70
C ALA A 147 6.92 -9.07 11.83
N LEU A 148 6.42 -9.30 13.05
CA LEU A 148 5.30 -10.18 13.35
C LEU A 148 4.16 -9.36 13.96
N LEU A 149 3.02 -9.33 13.27
CA LEU A 149 1.86 -8.52 13.62
C LEU A 149 0.64 -9.41 13.85
N LEU A 150 -0.32 -8.91 14.62
CA LEU A 150 -1.54 -9.64 14.99
C LEU A 150 -2.77 -8.81 14.62
N SER A 151 -3.85 -9.50 14.28
CA SER A 151 -5.17 -8.91 14.06
C SER A 151 -6.26 -9.81 14.65
N ASN A 152 -7.26 -9.19 15.26
CA ASN A 152 -8.47 -9.88 15.71
C ASN A 152 -9.45 -10.13 14.56
N GLU A 153 -9.27 -9.47 13.43
CA GLU A 153 -10.16 -9.59 12.28
C GLU A 153 -10.05 -10.93 11.57
N MET A 154 -11.11 -11.30 10.85
CA MET A 154 -11.09 -12.43 9.95
C MET A 154 -10.16 -12.16 8.75
N THR A 155 -9.55 -13.23 8.24
CA THR A 155 -8.52 -13.16 7.20
C THR A 155 -8.97 -12.41 5.94
N SER A 156 -10.17 -12.71 5.41
CA SER A 156 -10.62 -12.10 4.13
C SER A 156 -10.95 -10.61 4.24
N PRO A 157 -11.68 -10.12 5.25
CA PRO A 157 -11.87 -8.69 5.47
C PRO A 157 -10.54 -7.95 5.65
N LEU A 158 -9.65 -8.47 6.51
CA LEU A 158 -8.33 -7.86 6.72
C LEU A 158 -7.53 -7.74 5.41
N MET A 159 -7.47 -8.82 4.62
CA MET A 159 -6.82 -8.79 3.30
C MET A 159 -7.42 -7.72 2.40
N GLY A 160 -8.75 -7.58 2.37
CA GLY A 160 -9.45 -6.54 1.61
C GLY A 160 -9.03 -5.14 2.02
N THR A 161 -8.99 -4.85 3.32
CA THR A 161 -8.54 -3.57 3.87
C THR A 161 -7.08 -3.30 3.50
N MET A 162 -6.19 -4.27 3.72
CA MET A 162 -4.76 -4.12 3.40
C MET A 162 -4.52 -3.88 1.92
N ILE A 163 -5.16 -4.66 1.03
CA ILE A 163 -5.03 -4.50 -0.43
C ILE A 163 -5.55 -3.11 -0.86
N THR A 164 -6.66 -2.65 -0.29
CA THR A 164 -7.21 -1.32 -0.58
C THR A 164 -6.22 -0.23 -0.17
N THR A 165 -5.69 -0.30 1.05
CA THR A 165 -4.67 0.64 1.55
C THR A 165 -3.42 0.63 0.68
N LEU A 166 -2.89 -0.56 0.36
CA LEU A 166 -1.71 -0.71 -0.48
C LEU A 166 -1.93 -0.12 -1.89
N ASN A 167 -3.07 -0.40 -2.51
CA ASN A 167 -3.40 0.16 -3.83
C ASN A 167 -3.53 1.68 -3.80
N MET A 168 -4.10 2.26 -2.75
CA MET A 168 -4.21 3.72 -2.61
C MET A 168 -2.84 4.38 -2.38
N GLU A 169 -2.03 3.82 -1.49
CA GLU A 169 -0.74 4.41 -1.10
C GLU A 169 0.35 4.22 -2.17
N LEU A 170 0.32 3.11 -2.90
CA LEU A 170 1.28 2.78 -3.97
C LEU A 170 0.81 3.23 -5.36
N ALA A 171 -0.40 3.80 -5.46
CA ALA A 171 -0.96 4.26 -6.74
C ALA A 171 -0.01 5.26 -7.43
N PRO A 172 0.24 5.11 -8.73
CA PRO A 172 0.90 6.12 -9.52
C PRO A 172 0.18 7.46 -9.37
N ARG A 173 0.95 8.52 -9.10
CA ARG A 173 0.40 9.84 -8.83
C ARG A 173 1.12 10.92 -9.61
N ILE A 174 0.37 11.95 -9.99
CA ILE A 174 0.89 13.17 -10.62
C ILE A 174 0.29 14.37 -9.90
N THR A 175 1.02 15.46 -9.86
CA THR A 175 0.49 16.76 -9.39
C THR A 175 0.13 17.60 -10.61
N ARG A 176 -1.06 18.23 -10.58
CA ARG A 176 -1.52 19.15 -11.61
C ARG A 176 -1.87 20.49 -10.97
N HIS A 177 -1.51 21.58 -11.65
CA HIS A 177 -1.97 22.91 -11.27
C HIS A 177 -3.44 23.07 -11.64
N GLY A 178 -4.26 23.47 -10.67
CA GLY A 178 -5.69 23.65 -10.83
C GLY A 178 -6.42 23.68 -9.52
N VAL A 179 -7.74 23.73 -9.58
CA VAL A 179 -8.63 23.65 -8.43
C VAL A 179 -9.52 22.43 -8.54
N LEU A 180 -9.60 21.66 -7.49
CA LEU A 180 -10.45 20.47 -7.41
C LEU A 180 -11.61 20.73 -6.45
N VAL A 181 -12.82 20.57 -6.95
CA VAL A 181 -14.08 20.72 -6.19
C VAL A 181 -14.94 19.48 -6.35
N GLU A 182 -15.69 19.14 -5.32
CA GLU A 182 -16.75 18.13 -5.41
C GLU A 182 -18.08 18.81 -5.68
N VAL A 183 -18.72 18.42 -6.78
CA VAL A 183 -20.03 18.93 -7.21
C VAL A 183 -20.98 17.74 -7.34
N TYR A 184 -22.01 17.66 -6.49
CA TYR A 184 -22.97 16.55 -6.44
C TYR A 184 -22.33 15.15 -6.30
N GLY A 185 -21.20 15.07 -5.61
CA GLY A 185 -20.50 13.79 -5.38
C GLY A 185 -19.37 13.48 -6.38
N GLU A 186 -19.31 14.23 -7.50
CA GLU A 186 -18.29 14.06 -8.54
C GLU A 186 -17.17 15.09 -8.39
N GLY A 187 -15.93 14.66 -8.60
CA GLY A 187 -14.75 15.52 -8.58
C GLY A 187 -14.53 16.24 -9.90
N ILE A 188 -14.59 17.55 -9.89
CA ILE A 188 -14.35 18.41 -11.05
C ILE A 188 -13.00 19.13 -10.90
N LEU A 189 -12.06 18.83 -11.79
CA LEU A 189 -10.79 19.53 -11.88
C LEU A 189 -10.91 20.74 -12.82
N ILE A 190 -10.83 21.95 -12.23
CA ILE A 190 -10.83 23.21 -12.95
C ILE A 190 -9.41 23.59 -13.32
N THR A 191 -9.10 23.64 -14.61
CA THR A 191 -7.77 24.01 -15.15
C THR A 191 -7.85 25.29 -15.97
N GLY A 192 -6.72 25.94 -16.18
CA GLY A 192 -6.61 27.16 -16.99
C GLY A 192 -5.43 28.03 -16.49
N ASP A 193 -5.18 29.11 -17.21
CA ASP A 193 -4.08 30.01 -16.91
C ASP A 193 -4.21 30.66 -15.51
N SER A 194 -3.10 31.14 -14.97
CA SER A 194 -3.11 31.88 -13.72
C SER A 194 -3.96 33.16 -13.88
N GLY A 195 -4.88 33.36 -12.92
CA GLY A 195 -5.71 34.57 -12.89
C GLY A 195 -7.00 34.53 -13.71
N VAL A 196 -7.36 33.40 -14.28
CA VAL A 196 -8.60 33.26 -15.04
C VAL A 196 -9.86 33.16 -14.12
N GLY A 197 -9.68 33.09 -12.79
CA GLY A 197 -10.80 33.00 -11.84
C GLY A 197 -11.11 31.61 -11.32
N LYS A 198 -10.14 30.67 -11.37
CA LYS A 198 -10.36 29.29 -10.89
C LYS A 198 -10.74 29.21 -9.41
N SER A 199 -9.96 29.88 -8.56
CA SER A 199 -10.20 29.89 -7.10
C SER A 199 -11.46 30.65 -6.73
N GLU A 200 -11.77 31.74 -7.44
CA GLU A 200 -13.03 32.48 -7.27
C GLU A 200 -14.26 31.63 -7.67
N THR A 201 -14.13 30.85 -8.76
CA THR A 201 -15.18 29.88 -9.16
C THR A 201 -15.38 28.81 -8.10
N ALA A 202 -14.29 28.29 -7.50
CA ALA A 202 -14.39 27.30 -6.44
C ALA A 202 -15.11 27.85 -5.20
N ILE A 203 -14.80 29.08 -4.78
CA ILE A 203 -15.50 29.73 -3.64
C ILE A 203 -16.99 29.93 -3.94
N GLU A 204 -17.35 30.29 -5.15
CA GLU A 204 -18.75 30.43 -5.54
C GLU A 204 -19.48 29.08 -5.50
N LEU A 205 -18.82 27.98 -5.89
CA LEU A 205 -19.35 26.63 -5.75
C LEU A 205 -19.49 26.23 -4.27
N VAL A 206 -18.50 26.57 -3.43
CA VAL A 206 -18.57 26.30 -1.98
C VAL A 206 -19.74 27.04 -1.34
N LYS A 207 -19.98 28.31 -1.70
CA LYS A 207 -21.15 29.07 -1.23
C LYS A 207 -22.49 28.41 -1.62
N ARG A 208 -22.53 27.67 -2.71
CA ARG A 208 -23.69 26.90 -3.18
C ARG A 208 -23.83 25.52 -2.55
N GLY A 209 -22.95 25.17 -1.58
CA GLY A 209 -23.03 23.92 -0.83
C GLY A 209 -22.18 22.79 -1.40
N HIS A 210 -21.31 23.08 -2.37
CA HIS A 210 -20.29 22.16 -2.87
C HIS A 210 -19.03 22.18 -1.98
N ARG A 211 -18.07 21.26 -2.22
CA ARG A 211 -16.94 21.10 -1.33
C ARG A 211 -15.63 21.35 -2.04
N LEU A 212 -14.72 22.10 -1.40
CA LEU A 212 -13.35 22.25 -1.85
C LEU A 212 -12.53 21.01 -1.46
N ILE A 213 -11.75 20.49 -2.42
CA ILE A 213 -10.78 19.43 -2.19
C ILE A 213 -9.38 20.02 -2.16
N ALA A 214 -8.98 20.73 -3.23
CA ALA A 214 -7.64 21.30 -3.38
C ALA A 214 -7.68 22.60 -4.18
N ASP A 215 -6.74 23.51 -3.87
CA ASP A 215 -6.45 24.70 -4.65
C ASP A 215 -4.96 24.72 -4.98
N ASP A 216 -4.60 25.25 -6.15
CA ASP A 216 -3.27 25.39 -6.71
C ASP A 216 -2.58 24.07 -7.08
N ALA A 217 -2.42 23.13 -6.17
CA ALA A 217 -1.82 21.83 -6.43
C ALA A 217 -2.81 20.69 -6.14
N VAL A 218 -3.16 19.95 -7.19
CA VAL A 218 -4.05 18.77 -7.13
C VAL A 218 -3.22 17.51 -7.36
N GLU A 219 -3.19 16.64 -6.36
CA GLU A 219 -2.58 15.32 -6.47
C GLU A 219 -3.62 14.35 -7.05
N LEU A 220 -3.33 13.77 -8.22
CA LEU A 220 -4.17 12.78 -8.90
C LEU A 220 -3.51 11.42 -8.80
N ARG A 221 -4.20 10.44 -8.20
CA ARG A 221 -3.75 9.06 -8.01
C ARG A 221 -4.60 8.11 -8.84
N ARG A 222 -3.97 7.28 -9.67
CA ARG A 222 -4.67 6.22 -10.42
C ARG A 222 -4.79 4.97 -9.54
N VAL A 223 -5.89 4.83 -8.83
CA VAL A 223 -6.14 3.69 -7.91
C VAL A 223 -6.50 2.41 -8.66
N SER A 224 -7.11 2.54 -9.83
CA SER A 224 -7.41 1.41 -10.72
C SER A 224 -7.42 1.84 -12.19
N SER A 225 -7.67 0.89 -13.10
CA SER A 225 -7.80 1.20 -14.54
C SER A 225 -8.94 2.17 -14.86
N LYS A 226 -9.92 2.30 -13.95
CA LYS A 226 -11.15 3.11 -14.16
C LYS A 226 -11.33 4.20 -13.10
N GLN A 227 -10.43 4.30 -12.11
CA GLN A 227 -10.61 5.20 -10.98
C GLN A 227 -9.38 6.08 -10.79
N ILE A 228 -9.62 7.39 -10.80
CA ILE A 228 -8.64 8.41 -10.43
C ILE A 228 -9.17 9.12 -9.18
N MET A 229 -8.36 9.16 -8.13
CA MET A 229 -8.66 9.92 -6.91
C MET A 229 -7.88 11.22 -6.93
N GLY A 230 -8.58 12.32 -6.67
CA GLY A 230 -7.98 13.63 -6.50
C GLY A 230 -7.95 14.05 -5.04
N SER A 231 -6.84 14.63 -4.60
CA SER A 231 -6.66 15.11 -3.22
C SER A 231 -5.76 16.34 -3.17
N SER A 232 -5.74 17.01 -2.03
CA SER A 232 -4.78 18.07 -1.74
C SER A 232 -3.54 17.52 -1.04
N PRO A 233 -2.33 18.02 -1.33
CA PRO A 233 -1.18 17.86 -0.44
C PRO A 233 -1.51 18.27 1.00
N GLU A 234 -0.98 17.55 2.00
CA GLU A 234 -1.37 17.75 3.41
C GLU A 234 -1.09 19.16 3.93
N ASN A 235 0.02 19.76 3.51
CA ASN A 235 0.49 21.08 3.96
C ASN A 235 -0.38 22.25 3.48
N ILE A 236 -1.17 22.09 2.42
CA ILE A 236 -2.05 23.13 1.85
C ILE A 236 -3.53 22.74 1.91
N ARG A 237 -3.86 21.67 2.59
CA ARG A 237 -5.23 21.17 2.70
C ARG A 237 -6.17 22.20 3.32
N HIS A 238 -7.32 22.40 2.71
CA HIS A 238 -8.39 23.34 3.10
C HIS A 238 -8.05 24.83 2.92
N PHE A 239 -6.89 25.15 2.36
CA PHE A 239 -6.54 26.53 2.02
C PHE A 239 -6.87 26.81 0.57
N ILE A 240 -7.22 28.08 0.31
CA ILE A 240 -7.43 28.64 -1.03
C ILE A 240 -6.84 30.03 -1.08
N GLU A 241 -6.20 30.38 -2.20
CA GLU A 241 -5.68 31.73 -2.43
C GLU A 241 -6.64 32.54 -3.28
N LEU A 242 -7.07 33.71 -2.76
CA LEU A 242 -7.90 34.66 -3.47
C LEU A 242 -7.14 35.94 -3.72
N ARG A 243 -7.11 36.40 -4.96
CA ARG A 243 -6.43 37.64 -5.34
C ARG A 243 -6.98 38.85 -4.57
N GLY A 244 -6.07 39.65 -4.02
CA GLY A 244 -6.44 40.85 -3.25
C GLY A 244 -6.90 40.57 -1.82
N ILE A 245 -7.12 39.32 -1.45
CA ILE A 245 -7.55 38.91 -0.10
C ILE A 245 -6.43 38.12 0.58
N GLY A 246 -5.73 37.25 -0.16
CA GLY A 246 -4.70 36.35 0.35
C GLY A 246 -5.19 34.92 0.58
N ILE A 247 -4.47 34.18 1.41
CA ILE A 247 -4.75 32.78 1.71
C ILE A 247 -5.79 32.67 2.82
N ILE A 248 -6.88 31.97 2.56
CA ILE A 248 -7.96 31.74 3.52
C ILE A 248 -8.14 30.24 3.80
N ASN A 249 -8.57 29.91 5.03
CA ASN A 249 -8.93 28.55 5.38
C ASN A 249 -10.45 28.36 5.20
N VAL A 250 -10.83 27.58 4.19
CA VAL A 250 -12.25 27.38 3.80
C VAL A 250 -13.02 26.64 4.89
N ALA A 251 -12.40 25.68 5.58
CA ALA A 251 -13.04 24.96 6.67
C ALA A 251 -13.39 25.89 7.86
N ARG A 252 -12.56 26.90 8.11
CA ARG A 252 -12.84 27.90 9.17
C ARG A 252 -13.94 28.89 8.78
N LEU A 253 -14.00 29.30 7.51
CA LEU A 253 -14.97 30.30 7.05
C LEU A 253 -16.35 29.71 6.77
N PHE A 254 -16.41 28.53 6.15
CA PHE A 254 -17.65 27.91 5.67
C PHE A 254 -18.04 26.64 6.43
N GLY A 255 -17.24 26.24 7.42
CA GLY A 255 -17.43 25.02 8.18
C GLY A 255 -16.75 23.79 7.56
N ILE A 256 -16.57 22.74 8.38
CA ILE A 256 -15.89 21.50 7.95
C ILE A 256 -16.65 20.76 6.83
N GLY A 257 -17.95 20.97 6.71
CA GLY A 257 -18.77 20.42 5.63
C GLY A 257 -18.47 21.00 4.24
N ALA A 258 -17.79 22.15 4.18
CA ALA A 258 -17.43 22.83 2.93
C ALA A 258 -16.12 22.29 2.30
N VAL A 259 -15.47 21.34 2.95
CA VAL A 259 -14.20 20.74 2.50
C VAL A 259 -14.26 19.22 2.57
N ARG A 260 -13.41 18.56 1.77
CA ARG A 260 -13.23 17.11 1.79
C ARG A 260 -11.77 16.77 1.48
N SER A 261 -11.27 15.65 1.99
CA SER A 261 -9.86 15.26 1.81
C SER A 261 -9.54 14.71 0.42
N SER A 262 -10.51 14.02 -0.21
CA SER A 262 -10.34 13.41 -1.53
C SER A 262 -11.69 13.15 -2.20
N VAL A 263 -11.68 13.04 -3.53
CA VAL A 263 -12.87 12.72 -4.34
C VAL A 263 -12.44 11.92 -5.58
N GLN A 264 -13.33 11.10 -6.10
CA GLN A 264 -13.16 10.50 -7.42
C GLN A 264 -13.36 11.57 -8.51
N VAL A 265 -12.40 11.59 -9.46
CA VAL A 265 -12.37 12.57 -10.57
C VAL A 265 -12.83 11.90 -11.85
#